data_a273c7183bd9fad11e82e459648c2330
#
_entry.id   a273c7183bd9fad11e82e459648c2330
#
_cell.length_a   1.000
_cell.length_b   1.000
_cell.length_c   1.000
_cell.angle_alpha   90.00
_cell.angle_beta   90.00
_cell.angle_gamma   90.00
#
_symmetry.space_group_name_H-M   'P 1'
#
loop_
_entity.id
_entity.type
_entity.pdbx_description
1 polymer ?
#
loop_
_entity_poly.entity_id
_entity_poly.type
_entity_poly.pdbx_seq_one_letter_code
_entity_poly.pdbx_strand_id
1 'polypeptide(L)'
;MIALSDAPAAATEAPALRRLLGVTDLTLLAMGTVIGSGIFLVPAVVLRETGGTSGPAMLVWLAAGVLSLLGALTYAEMGAMKPEAGGLYVYVRDTFGPLPAFLYVWTIVFVIASGSTATLAVAFSGYLTEFVP
;
A
#
# COMPACT_ATOMS: atom_id res chain seq x y z
N MET A 1 50.83 -15.34 33.59
CA MET A 1 50.83 -14.76 32.23
C MET A 1 49.96 -15.66 31.38
N ILE A 2 48.63 -15.38 31.35
CA ILE A 2 47.62 -16.18 30.67
C ILE A 2 47.27 -15.41 29.38
N ALA A 3 47.64 -16.00 28.25
CA ALA A 3 47.27 -15.48 26.93
C ALA A 3 45.76 -15.69 26.72
N LEU A 4 45.01 -14.62 26.72
CA LEU A 4 43.63 -14.61 26.24
C LEU A 4 43.67 -14.84 24.73
N SER A 5 43.26 -16.02 24.34
CA SER A 5 43.03 -16.40 22.94
C SER A 5 41.98 -15.47 22.32
N ASP A 6 42.38 -14.64 21.36
CA ASP A 6 41.52 -13.93 20.47
C ASP A 6 40.81 -14.96 19.58
N ALA A 7 39.67 -15.44 20.02
CA ALA A 7 38.71 -16.11 19.16
C ALA A 7 37.99 -15.02 18.36
N PRO A 8 38.04 -15.03 17.02
CA PRO A 8 37.23 -14.09 16.21
C PRO A 8 35.77 -14.38 16.52
N ALA A 9 35.05 -13.39 17.03
CA ALA A 9 33.62 -13.45 17.20
C ALA A 9 33.03 -13.73 15.80
N ALA A 10 32.50 -14.94 15.61
CA ALA A 10 31.73 -15.29 14.43
C ALA A 10 30.59 -14.29 14.36
N ALA A 11 30.73 -13.31 13.48
CA ALA A 11 29.66 -12.43 13.12
C ALA A 11 28.53 -13.34 12.59
N THR A 12 27.48 -13.48 13.37
CA THR A 12 26.26 -14.17 12.95
C THR A 12 25.68 -13.35 11.81
N GLU A 13 26.06 -13.70 10.59
CA GLU A 13 25.44 -13.11 9.39
C GLU A 13 23.94 -13.34 9.51
N ALA A 14 23.20 -12.26 9.70
CA ALA A 14 21.74 -12.33 9.66
C ALA A 14 21.33 -12.98 8.33
N PRO A 15 20.46 -13.99 8.33
CA PRO A 15 20.10 -14.71 7.12
C PRO A 15 19.57 -13.71 6.10
N ALA A 16 20.33 -13.53 5.02
CA ALA A 16 19.93 -12.66 3.93
C ALA A 16 18.62 -13.17 3.35
N LEU A 17 17.60 -12.30 3.25
CA LEU A 17 16.31 -12.65 2.67
C LEU A 17 16.51 -13.17 1.24
N ARG A 18 16.07 -14.39 1.00
CA ARG A 18 16.15 -15.00 -0.33
C ARG A 18 15.17 -14.29 -1.28
N ARG A 19 15.67 -13.83 -2.41
CA ARG A 19 14.83 -13.28 -3.49
C ARG A 19 14.15 -14.44 -4.22
N LEU A 20 12.93 -14.77 -3.83
CA LEU A 20 12.14 -15.87 -4.40
C LEU A 20 11.00 -15.39 -5.30
N LEU A 21 10.57 -14.12 -5.12
CA LEU A 21 9.45 -13.56 -5.85
C LEU A 21 9.89 -13.01 -7.21
N GLY A 22 9.26 -13.52 -8.26
CA GLY A 22 9.41 -13.01 -9.62
C GLY A 22 8.51 -11.81 -9.90
N VAL A 23 8.66 -11.21 -11.08
CA VAL A 23 7.83 -10.08 -11.53
C VAL A 23 6.35 -10.46 -11.56
N THR A 24 6.03 -11.67 -11.99
CA THR A 24 4.64 -12.17 -12.04
C THR A 24 4.04 -12.24 -10.63
N ASP A 25 4.78 -12.78 -9.65
CA ASP A 25 4.31 -12.90 -8.27
C ASP A 25 4.05 -11.52 -7.66
N LEU A 26 4.97 -10.57 -7.88
CA LEU A 26 4.81 -9.19 -7.40
C LEU A 26 3.64 -8.48 -8.06
N THR A 27 3.41 -8.71 -9.36
CA THR A 27 2.26 -8.15 -10.07
C THR A 27 0.94 -8.69 -9.54
N LEU A 28 0.84 -10.00 -9.32
CA LEU A 28 -0.36 -10.62 -8.76
C LEU A 28 -0.64 -10.16 -7.33
N LEU A 29 0.40 -10.04 -6.50
CA LEU A 29 0.28 -9.49 -5.15
C LEU A 29 -0.20 -8.03 -5.18
N ALA A 30 0.37 -7.20 -6.06
CA ALA A 30 -0.06 -5.81 -6.23
C ALA A 30 -1.52 -5.72 -6.68
N MET A 31 -1.93 -6.52 -7.67
CA MET A 31 -3.33 -6.58 -8.11
C MET A 31 -4.26 -6.98 -6.97
N GLY A 32 -3.90 -7.98 -6.18
CA GLY A 32 -4.68 -8.44 -5.04
C GLY A 32 -4.84 -7.39 -3.95
N THR A 33 -3.84 -6.57 -3.72
CA THR A 33 -3.91 -5.47 -2.73
C THR A 33 -4.69 -4.26 -3.23
N VAL A 34 -4.69 -3.99 -4.53
CA VAL A 34 -5.43 -2.88 -5.15
C VAL A 34 -6.94 -3.17 -5.21
N ILE A 35 -7.31 -4.43 -5.46
CA ILE A 35 -8.72 -4.85 -5.47
C ILE A 35 -9.21 -4.92 -4.02
N GLY A 36 -9.78 -3.82 -3.55
CA GLY A 36 -10.35 -3.71 -2.20
C GLY A 36 -11.88 -3.63 -2.22
N SER A 37 -12.47 -3.43 -1.04
CA SER A 37 -13.93 -3.27 -0.87
C SER A 37 -14.53 -2.09 -1.64
N GLY A 38 -13.72 -1.10 -2.01
CA GLY A 38 -14.15 0.07 -2.78
C GLY A 38 -14.81 -0.28 -4.12
N ILE A 39 -14.39 -1.38 -4.77
CA ILE A 39 -14.97 -1.79 -6.05
C ILE A 39 -16.47 -2.14 -5.94
N PHE A 40 -16.95 -2.52 -4.77
CA PHE A 40 -18.36 -2.84 -4.54
C PHE A 40 -19.23 -1.61 -4.20
N LEU A 41 -18.61 -0.54 -3.71
CA LEU A 41 -19.30 0.67 -3.23
C LEU A 41 -19.15 1.84 -4.19
N VAL A 42 -17.95 2.10 -4.66
CA VAL A 42 -17.60 3.29 -5.44
C VAL A 42 -18.32 3.38 -6.80
N PRO A 43 -18.54 2.30 -7.57
CA PRO A 43 -19.22 2.40 -8.86
C PRO A 43 -20.64 2.97 -8.75
N ALA A 44 -21.40 2.56 -7.73
CA ALA A 44 -22.75 3.08 -7.49
C ALA A 44 -22.74 4.57 -7.12
N VAL A 45 -21.76 5.01 -6.34
CA VAL A 45 -21.58 6.42 -5.97
C VAL A 45 -21.22 7.24 -7.19
N VAL A 46 -20.23 6.83 -7.98
CA VAL A 46 -19.79 7.54 -9.20
C VAL A 46 -20.96 7.66 -10.18
N LEU A 47 -21.75 6.60 -10.36
CA LEU A 47 -22.90 6.65 -11.27
C LEU A 47 -23.96 7.65 -10.78
N ARG A 48 -24.22 7.74 -9.49
CA ARG A 48 -25.16 8.72 -8.92
C ARG A 48 -24.67 10.15 -9.10
N GLU A 49 -23.40 10.41 -8.76
CA GLU A 49 -22.80 11.75 -8.87
C GLU A 49 -22.68 12.25 -10.32
N THR A 50 -22.61 11.33 -11.27
CA THR A 50 -22.60 11.66 -12.72
C THR A 50 -23.98 11.71 -13.35
N GLY A 51 -25.04 11.89 -12.54
CA GLY A 51 -26.42 12.03 -13.03
C GLY A 51 -27.06 10.74 -13.54
N GLY A 52 -26.60 9.56 -13.10
CA GLY A 52 -27.12 8.25 -13.48
C GLY A 52 -26.76 7.83 -14.91
N THR A 53 -25.89 8.56 -15.60
CA THR A 53 -25.49 8.27 -16.97
C THR A 53 -24.15 7.55 -17.01
N SER A 54 -24.07 6.47 -17.82
CA SER A 54 -22.85 5.65 -17.90
C SER A 54 -21.69 6.35 -18.61
N GLY A 55 -21.96 7.26 -19.56
CA GLY A 55 -20.91 7.97 -20.30
C GLY A 55 -19.98 8.80 -19.41
N PRO A 56 -20.47 9.79 -18.66
CA PRO A 56 -19.67 10.55 -17.71
C PRO A 56 -19.03 9.68 -16.63
N ALA A 57 -19.73 8.65 -16.14
CA ALA A 57 -19.15 7.71 -15.17
C ALA A 57 -17.91 7.00 -15.72
N MET A 58 -17.95 6.53 -16.96
CA MET A 58 -16.80 5.90 -17.62
C MET A 58 -15.64 6.88 -17.83
N LEU A 59 -15.91 8.14 -18.14
CA LEU A 59 -14.88 9.17 -18.27
C LEU A 59 -14.16 9.41 -16.93
N VAL A 60 -14.90 9.44 -15.82
CA VAL A 60 -14.30 9.53 -14.47
C VAL A 60 -13.37 8.35 -14.20
N TRP A 61 -13.79 7.13 -14.53
CA TRP A 61 -12.97 5.93 -14.36
C TRP A 61 -11.71 5.95 -15.24
N LEU A 62 -11.83 6.36 -16.50
CA LEU A 62 -10.68 6.49 -17.40
C LEU A 62 -9.70 7.55 -16.90
N ALA A 63 -10.19 8.72 -16.49
CA ALA A 63 -9.34 9.78 -15.95
C ALA A 63 -8.64 9.34 -14.67
N ALA A 64 -9.36 8.69 -13.75
CA ALA A 64 -8.77 8.14 -12.52
C ALA A 64 -7.71 7.07 -12.83
N GLY A 65 -7.97 6.20 -13.81
CA GLY A 65 -7.02 5.18 -14.25
C GLY A 65 -5.72 5.78 -14.81
N VAL A 66 -5.82 6.81 -15.65
CA VAL A 66 -4.65 7.53 -16.18
C VAL A 66 -3.86 8.20 -15.07
N LEU A 67 -4.52 8.91 -14.15
CA LEU A 67 -3.85 9.54 -13.01
C LEU A 67 -3.17 8.52 -12.10
N SER A 68 -3.82 7.38 -11.85
CA SER A 68 -3.23 6.28 -11.07
C SER A 68 -2.01 5.69 -11.75
N LEU A 69 -2.04 5.54 -13.08
CA LEU A 69 -0.91 5.04 -13.85
C LEU A 69 0.29 6.01 -13.76
N LEU A 70 0.06 7.31 -13.90
CA LEU A 70 1.12 8.31 -13.76
C LEU A 70 1.73 8.28 -12.35
N GLY A 71 0.89 8.16 -11.31
CA GLY A 71 1.36 7.98 -9.95
C GLY A 71 2.18 6.69 -9.77
N ALA A 72 1.72 5.58 -10.32
CA ALA A 72 2.43 4.31 -10.26
C ALA A 72 3.81 4.36 -10.95
N LEU A 73 3.92 5.05 -12.09
CA LEU A 73 5.20 5.25 -12.77
C LEU A 73 6.19 6.05 -11.91
N THR A 74 5.72 7.10 -11.23
CA THR A 74 6.55 7.88 -10.30
C THR A 74 7.09 7.02 -9.16
N TYR A 75 6.24 6.18 -8.56
CA TYR A 75 6.68 5.25 -7.51
C TYR A 75 7.62 4.16 -8.04
N ALA A 76 7.40 3.68 -9.25
CA ALA A 76 8.27 2.70 -9.88
C ALA A 76 9.69 3.25 -10.09
N GLU A 77 9.81 4.51 -10.52
CA GLU A 77 11.08 5.20 -10.68
C GLU A 77 11.80 5.37 -9.34
N MET A 78 11.10 5.83 -8.30
CA MET A 78 11.67 5.94 -6.95
C MET A 78 12.13 4.59 -6.41
N GLY A 79 11.36 3.53 -6.64
CA GLY A 79 11.72 2.17 -6.24
C GLY A 79 12.93 1.63 -6.98
N ALA A 80 13.10 1.99 -8.25
CA ALA A 80 14.28 1.61 -9.02
C ALA A 80 15.55 2.35 -8.54
N MET A 81 15.42 3.62 -8.14
CA MET A 81 16.54 4.40 -7.62
C MET A 81 16.99 3.94 -6.22
N LYS A 82 16.05 3.52 -5.38
CA LYS A 82 16.32 3.11 -3.99
C LYS A 82 15.60 1.80 -3.65
N PRO A 83 16.22 0.65 -3.91
CA PRO A 83 15.64 -0.67 -3.64
C PRO A 83 15.78 -1.09 -2.16
N GLU A 84 15.58 -0.16 -1.23
CA GLU A 84 15.61 -0.42 0.20
C GLU A 84 14.26 -0.89 0.72
N ALA A 85 14.28 -1.75 1.74
CA ALA A 85 13.06 -2.14 2.45
C ALA A 85 12.49 -0.97 3.25
N GLY A 86 11.18 -0.71 3.14
CA GLY A 86 10.51 0.38 3.85
C GLY A 86 9.59 1.22 2.97
N GLY A 87 9.63 1.05 1.65
CA GLY A 87 8.71 1.70 0.71
C GLY A 87 8.69 3.23 0.86
N LEU A 88 7.49 3.81 0.88
CA LEU A 88 7.26 5.26 0.98
C LEU A 88 7.93 5.92 2.20
N TYR A 89 8.08 5.19 3.31
CA TYR A 89 8.80 5.72 4.48
C TYR A 89 10.22 6.14 4.15
N VAL A 90 10.95 5.33 3.39
CA VAL A 90 12.33 5.62 3.00
C VAL A 90 12.39 6.88 2.15
N TYR A 91 11.48 7.01 1.18
CA TYR A 91 11.44 8.18 0.31
C TYR A 91 11.13 9.48 1.06
N VAL A 92 10.17 9.45 1.98
CA VAL A 92 9.83 10.62 2.82
C VAL A 92 10.98 10.96 3.76
N ARG A 93 11.62 9.95 4.37
CA ARG A 93 12.77 10.15 5.27
C ARG A 93 13.94 10.82 4.55
N ASP A 94 14.25 10.36 3.35
CA ASP A 94 15.41 10.83 2.60
C ASP A 94 15.18 12.21 1.98
N THR A 95 13.93 12.56 1.69
CA THR A 95 13.57 13.85 1.08
C THR A 95 13.31 14.93 2.15
N PHE A 96 12.57 14.60 3.20
CA PHE A 96 12.06 15.56 4.18
C PHE A 96 12.64 15.37 5.59
N GLY A 97 13.39 14.28 5.82
CA GLY A 97 13.99 13.98 7.11
C GLY A 97 13.17 13.02 7.99
N PRO A 98 13.70 12.68 9.19
CA PRO A 98 13.14 11.62 10.01
C PRO A 98 11.79 11.99 10.66
N LEU A 99 11.58 13.26 11.02
CA LEU A 99 10.34 13.69 11.68
C LEU A 99 9.11 13.57 10.75
N PRO A 100 9.12 14.10 9.52
CA PRO A 100 8.02 13.88 8.57
C PRO A 100 7.80 12.40 8.24
N ALA A 101 8.86 11.60 8.13
CA ALA A 101 8.74 10.16 7.90
C ALA A 101 8.06 9.44 9.07
N PHE A 102 8.38 9.80 10.29
CA PHE A 102 7.69 9.28 11.47
C PHE A 102 6.21 9.65 11.49
N LEU A 103 5.88 10.92 11.26
CA LEU A 103 4.49 11.39 11.20
C LEU A 103 3.69 10.70 10.08
N TYR A 104 4.33 10.44 8.95
CA TYR A 104 3.75 9.70 7.84
C TYR A 104 3.33 8.27 8.27
N VAL A 105 4.25 7.51 8.87
CA VAL A 105 3.95 6.14 9.34
C VAL A 105 2.90 6.16 10.44
N TRP A 106 3.00 7.11 11.38
CA TRP A 106 2.02 7.28 12.44
C TRP A 106 0.61 7.50 11.86
N THR A 107 0.49 8.38 10.87
CA THR A 107 -0.78 8.65 10.18
C THR A 107 -1.30 7.42 9.44
N ILE A 108 -0.44 6.67 8.76
CA ILE A 108 -0.84 5.42 8.08
C ILE A 108 -1.41 4.42 9.08
N VAL A 109 -0.74 4.19 10.20
CA VAL A 109 -1.14 3.18 11.18
C VAL A 109 -2.41 3.60 11.92
N PHE A 110 -2.43 4.79 12.49
CA PHE A 110 -3.51 5.22 13.39
C PHE A 110 -4.72 5.83 12.68
N VAL A 111 -4.56 6.44 11.53
CA VAL A 111 -5.66 7.08 10.82
C VAL A 111 -6.12 6.22 9.65
N ILE A 112 -5.22 5.87 8.74
CA ILE A 112 -5.60 5.19 7.50
C ILE A 112 -5.98 3.73 7.76
N ALA A 113 -5.16 2.96 8.47
CA ALA A 113 -5.43 1.55 8.73
C ALA A 113 -6.67 1.35 9.61
N SER A 114 -6.80 2.14 10.69
CA SER A 114 -7.98 2.07 11.56
C SER A 114 -9.26 2.54 10.86
N GLY A 115 -9.18 3.64 10.09
CA GLY A 115 -10.30 4.13 9.29
C GLY A 115 -10.74 3.15 8.21
N SER A 116 -9.80 2.51 7.54
CA SER A 116 -10.07 1.44 6.55
C SER A 116 -10.80 0.26 7.19
N THR A 117 -10.34 -0.20 8.35
CA THR A 117 -11.00 -1.29 9.10
C THR A 117 -12.41 -0.91 9.53
N ALA A 118 -12.61 0.32 10.01
CA ALA A 118 -13.93 0.82 10.39
C ALA A 118 -14.89 0.87 9.18
N THR A 119 -14.41 1.32 8.02
CA THR A 119 -15.21 1.35 6.78
C THR A 119 -15.64 -0.04 6.35
N LEU A 120 -14.75 -1.03 6.44
CA LEU A 120 -15.08 -2.43 6.15
C LEU A 120 -16.13 -2.97 7.13
N ALA A 121 -16.03 -2.66 8.41
CA ALA A 121 -17.00 -3.09 9.42
C ALA A 121 -18.40 -2.51 9.16
N VAL A 122 -18.49 -1.23 8.79
CA VAL A 122 -19.75 -0.58 8.41
C VAL A 122 -20.34 -1.19 7.15
N ALA A 123 -19.52 -1.43 6.12
CA ALA A 123 -19.98 -2.08 4.89
C ALA A 123 -20.49 -3.49 5.17
N PHE A 124 -19.76 -4.27 5.96
CA PHE A 124 -20.19 -5.61 6.37
C PHE A 124 -21.54 -5.58 7.13
N SER A 125 -21.71 -4.66 8.08
CA SER A 125 -22.95 -4.49 8.80
C SER A 125 -24.12 -4.16 7.85
N GLY A 126 -23.90 -3.28 6.87
CA GLY A 126 -24.92 -2.94 5.86
C GLY A 126 -25.37 -4.15 5.03
N TYR A 127 -24.43 -5.00 4.60
CA TYR A 127 -24.77 -6.22 3.88
C TYR A 127 -25.46 -7.26 4.77
N LEU A 128 -25.08 -7.34 6.04
CA LEU A 128 -25.65 -8.30 6.98
C LEU A 128 -27.15 -8.02 7.23
N THR A 129 -27.55 -6.76 7.29
CA THR A 129 -28.98 -6.37 7.52
C THR A 129 -29.91 -6.80 6.37
N GLU A 130 -29.39 -7.07 5.17
CA GLU A 130 -30.18 -7.64 4.07
C GLU A 130 -30.49 -9.13 4.28
N PHE A 131 -29.70 -9.84 5.08
CA PHE A 131 -29.87 -11.27 5.33
C PHE A 131 -30.55 -11.58 6.67
N VAL A 132 -30.48 -10.67 7.62
CA VAL A 132 -31.07 -10.82 8.97
C VAL A 132 -32.00 -9.64 9.20
N PRO A 133 -33.29 -9.78 8.88
CA PRO A 133 -34.30 -8.73 9.09
C PRO A 133 -34.59 -8.46 10.57
#